data_a12cf86593a6af1397d01469141d9df9
#
_entry.id   a12cf86593a6af1397d01469141d9df9
#
_cell.length_a   1.000
_cell.length_b   1.000
_cell.length_c   1.000
_cell.angle_alpha   90.00
_cell.angle_beta   90.00
_cell.angle_gamma   90.00
#
_symmetry.space_group_name_H-M   'P 1'
#
loop_
_entity.id
_entity.type
_entity.pdbx_description
1 polymer ?
#
loop_
_entity_poly.entity_id
_entity_poly.type
_entity_poly.pdbx_seq_one_letter_code
_entity_poly.pdbx_strand_id
1 'polypeptide(L)'
;MLVRDTRLGAALADCFANSKSKSRNADHAVVMMRGHGMTVVAPNIEECVLRAIYTQQNASIQTTVLVTRSAYRGSAPLPEVRFLNDAETADSAVMTHWSSERPWRLWVKEVEQAGLYINKA
;
A
#
# COMPACT_ATOMS: atom_id res chain seq x y z
N MET A 1 -9.54 2.12 17.76
CA MET A 1 -10.10 3.47 18.03
C MET A 1 -10.22 4.19 16.69
N LEU A 2 -11.43 4.59 16.30
CA LEU A 2 -11.65 5.32 15.04
C LEU A 2 -11.11 6.75 15.15
N VAL A 3 -10.59 7.28 14.03
CA VAL A 3 -10.22 8.70 13.91
C VAL A 3 -11.53 9.52 13.88
N ARG A 4 -11.85 10.21 14.99
CA ARG A 4 -13.10 10.95 15.16
C ARG A 4 -12.91 12.45 15.36
N ASP A 5 -11.70 12.88 15.64
CA ASP A 5 -11.37 14.26 15.94
C ASP A 5 -10.05 14.67 15.27
N THR A 6 -9.80 15.96 15.26
CA THR A 6 -8.59 16.55 14.66
C THR A 6 -7.31 16.11 15.35
N ARG A 7 -7.33 15.83 16.66
CA ARG A 7 -6.17 15.35 17.41
C ARG A 7 -5.74 13.96 16.94
N LEU A 8 -6.71 13.04 16.74
CA LEU A 8 -6.43 11.70 16.22
C LEU A 8 -6.04 11.73 14.75
N GLY A 9 -6.64 12.66 13.97
CA GLY A 9 -6.26 12.91 12.58
C GLY A 9 -4.83 13.42 12.47
N ALA A 10 -4.42 14.35 13.32
CA ALA A 10 -3.05 14.85 13.40
C ALA A 10 -2.07 13.73 13.76
N ALA A 11 -2.38 12.93 14.78
CA ALA A 11 -1.54 11.79 15.17
C ALA A 11 -1.39 10.76 14.06
N LEU A 12 -2.42 10.52 13.25
CA LEU A 12 -2.32 9.68 12.05
C LEU A 12 -1.46 10.34 10.98
N ALA A 13 -1.63 11.63 10.73
CA ALA A 13 -0.84 12.38 9.76
C ALA A 13 0.65 12.37 10.14
N ASP A 14 0.99 12.53 11.41
CA ASP A 14 2.36 12.46 11.91
C ASP A 14 3.04 11.11 11.63
N CYS A 15 2.27 10.03 11.53
CA CYS A 15 2.81 8.71 11.16
C CYS A 15 3.30 8.65 9.71
N PHE A 16 2.88 9.56 8.84
CA PHE A 16 3.38 9.65 7.47
C PHE A 16 4.68 10.44 7.33
N ALA A 17 5.05 11.19 8.36
CA ALA A 17 6.28 12.00 8.38
C ALA A 17 7.41 11.25 9.08
N ASN A 18 8.62 11.41 8.57
CA ASN A 18 9.81 11.04 9.31
C ASN A 18 10.24 12.25 10.14
N SER A 19 10.44 12.07 11.44
CA SER A 19 10.82 13.13 12.38
C SER A 19 12.09 13.90 11.98
N LYS A 20 12.88 13.38 11.04
CA LYS A 20 14.10 14.00 10.51
C LYS A 20 13.89 14.72 9.17
N SER A 21 12.75 14.54 8.52
CA SER A 21 12.47 15.14 7.22
C SER A 21 11.84 16.52 7.41
N LYS A 22 12.39 17.52 6.71
CA LYS A 22 11.77 18.86 6.56
C LYS A 22 10.90 18.94 5.31
N SER A 23 10.67 17.82 4.64
CA SER A 23 9.87 17.76 3.42
C SER A 23 8.37 18.00 3.74
N ARG A 24 7.68 18.66 2.82
CA ARG A 24 6.22 18.74 2.83
C ARG A 24 5.53 17.47 2.31
N ASN A 25 6.31 16.58 1.71
CA ASN A 25 5.81 15.31 1.20
C ASN A 25 5.83 14.26 2.30
N ALA A 26 4.87 13.33 2.24
CA ALA A 26 4.85 12.18 3.13
C ALA A 26 6.10 11.29 2.87
N ASP A 27 6.82 10.96 3.92
CA ASP A 27 7.98 10.07 3.86
C ASP A 27 7.54 8.59 3.77
N HIS A 28 6.34 8.29 4.31
CA HIS A 28 5.72 6.99 4.26
C HIS A 28 4.42 7.04 3.46
N ALA A 29 4.25 6.13 2.52
CA ALA A 29 3.05 6.08 1.68
C ALA A 29 1.89 5.29 2.34
N VAL A 30 2.19 4.45 3.32
CA VAL A 30 1.24 3.56 3.98
C VAL A 30 1.47 3.57 5.48
N VAL A 31 0.39 3.72 6.24
CA VAL A 31 0.38 3.59 7.71
C VAL A 31 -0.58 2.50 8.10
N MET A 32 -0.09 1.51 8.84
CA MET A 32 -0.90 0.41 9.36
C MET A 32 -1.59 0.84 10.66
N MET A 33 -2.89 0.61 10.73
CA MET A 33 -3.70 0.92 11.90
C MET A 33 -4.13 -0.37 12.58
N ARG A 34 -3.68 -0.60 13.82
CA ARG A 34 -3.99 -1.81 14.59
C ARG A 34 -5.50 -2.04 14.70
N GLY A 35 -5.98 -3.16 14.18
CA GLY A 35 -7.39 -3.56 14.20
C GLY A 35 -8.30 -2.82 13.21
N HIS A 36 -7.74 -1.95 12.32
CA HIS A 36 -8.53 -1.16 11.37
C HIS A 36 -8.02 -1.23 9.92
N GLY A 37 -6.90 -1.89 9.69
CA GLY A 37 -6.32 -1.98 8.35
C GLY A 37 -5.23 -0.93 8.11
N MET A 38 -5.33 -0.15 7.04
CA MET A 38 -4.30 0.78 6.62
C MET A 38 -4.88 2.11 6.11
N THR A 39 -4.06 3.15 6.16
CA THR A 39 -4.27 4.41 5.44
C THR A 39 -3.17 4.57 4.42
N VAL A 40 -3.51 4.99 3.21
CA VAL A 40 -2.59 5.17 2.08
C VAL A 40 -2.65 6.62 1.62
N VAL A 41 -1.51 7.17 1.23
CA VAL A 41 -1.40 8.48 0.61
C VAL A 41 -0.61 8.38 -0.69
N ALA A 42 -0.96 9.22 -1.67
CA ALA A 42 -0.29 9.32 -2.96
C ALA A 42 -0.53 10.71 -3.57
N PRO A 43 0.23 11.11 -4.62
CA PRO A 43 0.05 12.39 -5.30
C PRO A 43 -1.30 12.53 -6.02
N ASN A 44 -1.90 11.44 -6.47
CA ASN A 44 -3.19 11.39 -7.17
C ASN A 44 -3.99 10.16 -6.74
N ILE A 45 -5.27 10.11 -7.15
CA ILE A 45 -6.20 9.05 -6.74
C ILE A 45 -5.86 7.72 -7.41
N GLU A 46 -5.41 7.73 -8.65
CA GLU A 46 -5.05 6.54 -9.42
C GLU A 46 -3.92 5.78 -8.72
N GLU A 47 -2.89 6.50 -8.35
CA GLU A 47 -1.75 5.93 -7.62
C GLU A 47 -2.13 5.54 -6.19
N CYS A 48 -3.01 6.30 -5.52
CA CYS A 48 -3.49 5.97 -4.18
C CYS A 48 -4.24 4.62 -4.17
N VAL A 49 -5.15 4.42 -5.12
CA VAL A 49 -5.89 3.16 -5.25
C VAL A 49 -4.96 2.01 -5.62
N LEU A 50 -4.03 2.23 -6.57
CA LEU A 50 -3.05 1.24 -6.95
C LEU A 50 -2.19 0.80 -5.74
N ARG A 51 -1.66 1.75 -4.97
CA ARG A 51 -0.89 1.47 -3.75
C ARG A 51 -1.70 0.69 -2.72
N ALA A 52 -2.97 1.02 -2.52
CA ALA A 52 -3.83 0.31 -1.58
C ALA A 52 -4.01 -1.15 -1.99
N ILE A 53 -4.31 -1.41 -3.27
CA ILE A 53 -4.49 -2.76 -3.82
C ILE A 53 -3.19 -3.57 -3.69
N TYR A 54 -2.07 -3.01 -4.13
CA TYR A 54 -0.79 -3.73 -4.07
C TYR A 54 -0.29 -3.94 -2.65
N THR A 55 -0.57 -3.03 -1.71
CA THR A 55 -0.25 -3.25 -0.29
C THR A 55 -0.98 -4.47 0.24
N GLN A 56 -2.27 -4.62 -0.06
CA GLN A 56 -3.04 -5.80 0.33
C GLN A 56 -2.49 -7.08 -0.33
N GLN A 57 -2.21 -7.04 -1.62
CA GLN A 57 -1.67 -8.19 -2.35
C GLN A 57 -0.31 -8.61 -1.82
N ASN A 58 0.60 -7.66 -1.58
CA ASN A 58 1.92 -7.94 -1.03
C ASN A 58 1.83 -8.51 0.38
N ALA A 59 0.93 -8.02 1.23
CA ALA A 59 0.69 -8.59 2.55
C ALA A 59 0.21 -10.05 2.47
N SER A 60 -0.67 -10.37 1.51
CA SER A 60 -1.13 -11.74 1.25
C SER A 60 0.01 -12.65 0.77
N ILE A 61 0.83 -12.17 -0.17
CA ILE A 61 2.01 -12.89 -0.68
C ILE A 61 2.98 -13.16 0.47
N GLN A 62 3.31 -12.15 1.28
CA GLN A 62 4.20 -12.28 2.42
C GLN A 62 3.67 -13.31 3.43
N THR A 63 2.39 -13.28 3.74
CA THR A 63 1.75 -14.25 4.62
C THR A 63 1.89 -15.66 4.04
N THR A 64 1.63 -15.84 2.75
CA THR A 64 1.80 -17.13 2.06
C THR A 64 3.22 -17.62 2.13
N VAL A 65 4.21 -16.76 1.90
CA VAL A 65 5.64 -17.12 2.02
C VAL A 65 5.97 -17.60 3.44
N LEU A 66 5.54 -16.86 4.46
CA LEU A 66 5.81 -17.21 5.86
C LEU A 66 5.16 -18.54 6.26
N VAL A 67 3.90 -18.77 5.86
CA VAL A 67 3.18 -20.02 6.11
C VAL A 67 3.86 -21.19 5.41
N THR A 68 4.20 -21.04 4.13
CA THR A 68 4.90 -22.07 3.36
C THR A 68 6.25 -22.42 3.97
N ARG A 69 7.01 -21.41 4.39
CA ARG A 69 8.29 -21.62 5.11
C ARG A 69 8.09 -22.39 6.41
N SER A 70 7.07 -22.04 7.20
CA SER A 70 6.77 -22.72 8.47
C SER A 70 6.37 -24.19 8.29
N ALA A 71 5.75 -24.51 7.15
CA ALA A 71 5.33 -25.86 6.79
C ALA A 71 6.45 -26.73 6.19
N TYR A 72 7.58 -26.13 5.81
CA TYR A 72 8.70 -26.87 5.22
C TYR A 72 9.29 -27.87 6.22
N ARG A 73 9.46 -29.12 5.77
CA ARG A 73 9.99 -30.24 6.56
C ARG A 73 11.24 -30.87 5.95
N GLY A 74 11.82 -30.26 4.93
CA GLY A 74 13.07 -30.70 4.32
C GLY A 74 14.27 -30.57 5.26
N SER A 75 15.33 -31.33 4.99
CA SER A 75 16.58 -31.32 5.78
C SER A 75 17.51 -30.15 5.42
N ALA A 76 17.34 -29.56 4.25
CA ALA A 76 18.17 -28.42 3.82
C ALA A 76 17.65 -27.12 4.46
N PRO A 77 18.55 -26.20 4.88
CA PRO A 77 18.13 -24.92 5.38
C PRO A 77 17.46 -24.10 4.27
N LEU A 78 16.32 -23.44 4.61
CA LEU A 78 15.68 -22.51 3.69
C LEU A 78 16.51 -21.23 3.60
N PRO A 79 16.65 -20.65 2.40
CA PRO A 79 17.27 -19.35 2.23
C PRO A 79 16.49 -18.28 3.00
N GLU A 80 17.15 -17.23 3.43
CA GLU A 80 16.48 -16.09 4.06
C GLU A 80 15.46 -15.43 3.11
N VAL A 81 14.40 -14.86 3.70
CA VAL A 81 13.45 -14.04 2.93
C VAL A 81 14.16 -12.74 2.55
N ARG A 82 14.31 -12.49 1.26
CA ARG A 82 14.91 -11.25 0.75
C ARG A 82 13.82 -10.23 0.46
N PHE A 83 14.04 -9.03 0.92
CA PHE A 83 13.22 -7.87 0.60
C PHE A 83 13.94 -7.02 -0.46
N LEU A 84 13.17 -6.16 -1.14
CA LEU A 84 13.76 -5.18 -2.05
C LEU A 84 14.72 -4.27 -1.27
N ASN A 85 15.87 -3.98 -1.88
CA ASN A 85 16.78 -2.96 -1.39
C ASN A 85 16.28 -1.54 -1.76
N ASP A 86 16.97 -0.50 -1.28
CA ASP A 86 16.53 0.88 -1.49
C ASP A 86 16.48 1.27 -2.96
N ALA A 87 17.42 0.80 -3.80
CA ALA A 87 17.42 1.08 -5.23
C ALA A 87 16.26 0.38 -5.95
N GLU A 88 16.04 -0.91 -5.67
CA GLU A 88 14.91 -1.67 -6.21
C GLU A 88 13.56 -1.07 -5.76
N THR A 89 13.49 -0.56 -4.53
CA THR A 89 12.31 0.12 -4.01
C THR A 89 12.06 1.44 -4.75
N ALA A 90 13.11 2.22 -5.02
CA ALA A 90 13.01 3.47 -5.76
C ALA A 90 12.55 3.23 -7.21
N ASP A 91 13.14 2.24 -7.90
CA ASP A 91 12.75 1.86 -9.27
C ASP A 91 11.30 1.37 -9.32
N SER A 92 10.87 0.57 -8.35
CA SER A 92 9.49 0.12 -8.23
C SER A 92 8.52 1.28 -8.01
N ALA A 93 8.90 2.30 -7.24
CA ALA A 93 8.09 3.50 -7.03
C ALA A 93 7.92 4.31 -8.32
N VAL A 94 8.97 4.46 -9.12
CA VAL A 94 8.92 5.11 -10.44
C VAL A 94 7.98 4.34 -11.37
N MET A 95 8.10 3.03 -11.46
CA MET A 95 7.22 2.18 -12.27
C MET A 95 5.76 2.28 -11.83
N THR A 96 5.48 2.31 -10.54
CA THR A 96 4.13 2.47 -9.98
C THR A 96 3.52 3.79 -10.43
N HIS A 97 4.27 4.89 -10.35
CA HIS A 97 3.81 6.20 -10.80
C HIS A 97 3.42 6.21 -12.29
N TRP A 98 4.28 5.68 -13.16
CA TRP A 98 4.04 5.64 -14.60
C TRP A 98 2.94 4.67 -15.03
N SER A 99 2.72 3.60 -14.28
CA SER A 99 1.78 2.55 -14.67
C SER A 99 0.38 2.69 -14.07
N SER A 100 0.15 3.61 -13.14
CA SER A 100 -1.10 3.72 -12.38
C SER A 100 -2.33 4.03 -13.23
N GLU A 101 -2.17 4.79 -14.31
CA GLU A 101 -3.29 5.23 -15.15
C GLU A 101 -3.98 4.06 -15.90
N ARG A 102 -3.21 3.04 -16.33
CA ARG A 102 -3.76 1.92 -17.12
C ARG A 102 -4.75 1.06 -16.32
N PRO A 103 -4.39 0.52 -15.15
CA PRO A 103 -5.34 -0.23 -14.34
C PRO A 103 -6.48 0.66 -13.82
N TRP A 104 -6.23 1.93 -13.53
CA TRP A 104 -7.27 2.88 -13.12
C TRP A 104 -8.39 2.97 -14.16
N ARG A 105 -8.07 3.18 -15.43
CA ARG A 105 -9.05 3.25 -16.52
C ARG A 105 -9.87 1.96 -16.65
N LEU A 106 -9.25 0.81 -16.43
CA LEU A 106 -9.95 -0.46 -16.43
C LEU A 106 -10.93 -0.56 -15.26
N TRP A 107 -10.47 -0.28 -14.05
CA TRP A 107 -11.30 -0.35 -12.85
C TRP A 107 -12.48 0.61 -12.89
N VAL A 108 -12.30 1.82 -13.41
CA VAL A 108 -13.41 2.78 -13.61
C VAL A 108 -14.47 2.19 -14.54
N LYS A 109 -14.06 1.59 -15.67
CA LYS A 109 -14.99 0.93 -16.58
C LYS A 109 -15.70 -0.27 -15.96
N GLU A 110 -15.01 -1.08 -15.19
CA GLU A 110 -15.61 -2.20 -14.48
C GLU A 110 -16.69 -1.73 -13.50
N VAL A 111 -16.41 -0.67 -12.73
CA VAL A 111 -17.37 -0.06 -11.80
C VAL A 111 -18.58 0.53 -12.53
N GLU A 112 -18.36 1.22 -13.64
CA GLU A 112 -19.42 1.78 -14.48
C GLU A 112 -20.33 0.68 -15.05
N GLN A 113 -19.75 -0.42 -15.54
CA GLN A 113 -20.51 -1.54 -16.10
C GLN A 113 -21.22 -2.37 -15.03
N ALA A 114 -20.68 -2.44 -13.82
CA ALA A 114 -21.32 -3.16 -12.72
C ALA A 114 -22.68 -2.57 -12.30
N GLY A 115 -22.94 -1.29 -12.63
CA GLY A 115 -24.22 -0.62 -12.37
C GLY A 115 -24.55 -0.44 -10.87
N LEU A 116 -23.61 -0.74 -9.98
CA LEU A 116 -23.79 -0.64 -8.53
C LEU A 116 -23.63 0.82 -8.02
N TYR A 117 -22.95 1.65 -8.79
CA TYR A 117 -22.65 3.03 -8.44
C TYR A 117 -22.98 3.95 -9.61
N ILE A 118 -23.53 5.13 -9.30
CA ILE A 118 -23.79 6.19 -10.27
C ILE A 118 -22.80 7.31 -10.01
N ASN A 119 -21.93 7.57 -10.95
CA ASN A 119 -21.11 8.78 -10.94
C ASN A 119 -21.98 9.95 -11.42
N LYS A 120 -22.11 10.98 -10.59
CA LYS A 120 -22.88 12.21 -10.89
C LYS A 120 -21.97 13.42 -11.11
N ALA A 121 -20.63 13.22 -11.17
CA ALA A 121 -19.68 14.28 -11.44
C ALA A 121 -19.53 14.54 -12.93
#